data_f57be3cf250e1ab641f76015477f9e12
#
_entry.id   f57be3cf250e1ab641f76015477f9e12
#
_cell.length_a   1.000
_cell.length_b   1.000
_cell.length_c   1.000
_cell.angle_alpha   90.00
_cell.angle_beta   90.00
_cell.angle_gamma   90.00
#
_symmetry.space_group_name_H-M   'P 1'
#
loop_
_entity.id
_entity.type
_entity.pdbx_description
1 polymer ?
#
loop_
_entity_poly.entity_id
_entity_poly.type
_entity_poly.pdbx_seq_one_letter_code
_entity_poly.pdbx_strand_id
1 'polypeptide(L)'
;MKLINAFATPIALNRCPRAAEINGTLHDIIRSMSQEESSDDQGRAHVGGWYSRGGFLAREEPEVAILKEFFSRSARKYLSQVVSEEFAGKSKLNFHTWVALTQAQEYQPPHVHARSHISGVYYVNVPQCPKPQGDLAFITPVGEQELDFFSSIAATSFKVRPNPGDLVIFPSYLRHYTHPFFQGADRSLVVFTVNCY
;
A
#
# COMPACT_ATOMS: atom_id res chain seq x y z
N MET A 1 0.32 -37.28 -2.60
CA MET A 1 0.06 -36.35 -1.49
C MET A 1 -0.42 -35.03 -2.11
N LYS A 2 -1.50 -34.44 -1.61
CA LYS A 2 -2.01 -33.12 -2.05
C LYS A 2 -1.77 -32.10 -0.91
N LEU A 3 -1.01 -31.05 -1.19
CA LEU A 3 -0.84 -29.92 -0.28
C LEU A 3 -2.01 -28.94 -0.46
N ILE A 4 -2.56 -28.46 0.64
CA ILE A 4 -3.60 -27.44 0.66
C ILE A 4 -3.10 -26.29 1.54
N ASN A 5 -2.95 -25.10 0.98
CA ASN A 5 -2.64 -23.87 1.72
C ASN A 5 -3.93 -23.31 2.32
N ALA A 6 -4.35 -23.88 3.45
CA ALA A 6 -5.49 -23.37 4.20
C ALA A 6 -5.10 -22.04 4.90
N PHE A 7 -6.03 -21.07 4.92
CA PHE A 7 -5.83 -19.75 5.56
C PHE A 7 -4.73 -18.88 4.95
N ALA A 8 -4.36 -19.12 3.68
CA ALA A 8 -3.44 -18.27 2.97
C ALA A 8 -4.02 -16.84 2.82
N THR A 9 -3.20 -15.82 3.13
CA THR A 9 -3.57 -14.42 2.95
C THR A 9 -2.98 -13.93 1.63
N PRO A 10 -3.77 -13.61 0.62
CA PRO A 10 -3.25 -13.15 -0.67
C PRO A 10 -2.69 -11.74 -0.58
N ILE A 11 -1.43 -11.56 -0.95
CA ILE A 11 -0.76 -10.27 -1.13
C ILE A 11 -0.24 -10.23 -2.56
N ALA A 12 -0.60 -9.22 -3.33
CA ALA A 12 -0.12 -9.04 -4.70
C ALA A 12 0.93 -7.95 -4.78
N LEU A 13 1.97 -8.22 -5.55
CA LEU A 13 2.99 -7.24 -5.95
C LEU A 13 2.82 -6.98 -7.44
N ASN A 14 2.68 -5.72 -7.81
CA ASN A 14 2.60 -5.28 -9.20
C ASN A 14 3.54 -4.10 -9.40
N ARG A 15 3.92 -3.82 -10.64
CA ARG A 15 4.77 -2.68 -10.99
C ARG A 15 4.12 -1.85 -12.08
N CYS A 16 4.08 -0.54 -11.88
CA CYS A 16 3.58 0.37 -12.91
C CYS A 16 4.57 0.44 -14.08
N PRO A 17 4.16 0.06 -15.30
CA PRO A 17 5.05 0.08 -16.45
C PRO A 17 5.48 1.50 -16.85
N ARG A 18 4.70 2.51 -16.46
CA ARG A 18 4.96 3.93 -16.72
C ARG A 18 5.53 4.68 -15.52
N ALA A 19 6.01 3.98 -14.49
CA ALA A 19 6.51 4.59 -13.26
C ALA A 19 7.61 5.64 -13.50
N ALA A 20 8.56 5.35 -14.39
CA ALA A 20 9.64 6.28 -14.72
C ALA A 20 9.14 7.59 -15.35
N GLU A 21 7.99 7.56 -16.03
CA GLU A 21 7.38 8.71 -16.66
C GLU A 21 6.60 9.58 -15.67
N ILE A 22 5.90 8.96 -14.71
CA ILE A 22 4.92 9.66 -13.88
C ILE A 22 5.43 10.00 -12.48
N ASN A 23 6.38 9.23 -11.93
CA ASN A 23 6.73 9.33 -10.51
C ASN A 23 7.36 10.67 -10.13
N GLY A 24 8.15 11.29 -11.02
CA GLY A 24 8.73 12.61 -10.77
C GLY A 24 7.65 13.64 -10.51
N THR A 25 6.72 13.80 -11.44
CA THR A 25 5.59 14.74 -11.32
C THR A 25 4.70 14.40 -10.12
N LEU A 26 4.38 13.12 -9.90
CA LEU A 26 3.59 12.72 -8.73
C LEU A 26 4.26 13.09 -7.41
N HIS A 27 5.58 12.94 -7.33
CA HIS A 27 6.34 13.32 -6.14
C HIS A 27 6.29 14.83 -5.89
N ASP A 28 6.46 15.63 -6.94
CA ASP A 28 6.39 17.09 -6.86
C ASP A 28 5.00 17.57 -6.45
N ILE A 29 3.93 16.97 -7.00
CA ILE A 29 2.55 17.22 -6.58
C ILE A 29 2.36 16.95 -5.09
N ILE A 30 2.82 15.79 -4.61
CA ILE A 30 2.69 15.40 -3.20
C ILE A 30 3.44 16.36 -2.27
N ARG A 31 4.63 16.79 -2.67
CA ARG A 31 5.42 17.77 -1.92
C ARG A 31 4.75 19.14 -1.86
N SER A 32 4.22 19.64 -2.99
CA SER A 32 3.47 20.90 -3.04
C SER A 32 2.26 20.83 -2.13
N MET A 33 1.46 19.78 -2.22
CA MET A 33 0.31 19.58 -1.33
C MET A 33 0.72 19.60 0.16
N SER A 34 1.84 18.99 0.51
CA SER A 34 2.30 18.97 1.90
C SER A 34 2.75 20.32 2.46
N GLN A 35 3.08 21.26 1.58
CA GLN A 35 3.43 22.64 1.95
C GLN A 35 2.20 23.54 2.04
N GLU A 36 1.15 23.27 1.26
CA GLU A 36 -0.02 24.08 1.12
C GLU A 36 -1.17 23.66 2.05
N GLU A 37 -1.23 22.38 2.41
CA GLU A 37 -2.33 21.78 3.17
C GLU A 37 -1.86 21.27 4.53
N SER A 38 -2.72 21.44 5.55
CA SER A 38 -2.50 20.78 6.84
C SER A 38 -2.65 19.29 6.73
N SER A 39 -1.85 18.52 7.49
CA SER A 39 -1.99 17.08 7.55
C SER A 39 -3.37 16.67 8.07
N ASP A 40 -3.96 15.65 7.43
CA ASP A 40 -5.20 15.01 7.89
C ASP A 40 -4.85 13.87 8.86
N ASP A 41 -4.72 14.19 10.12
CA ASP A 41 -4.29 13.26 11.17
C ASP A 41 -5.45 12.49 11.82
N GLN A 42 -6.69 12.76 11.41
CA GLN A 42 -7.86 12.16 12.04
C GLN A 42 -7.99 10.66 11.75
N GLY A 43 -7.95 9.87 12.82
CA GLY A 43 -8.16 8.43 12.76
C GLY A 43 -7.05 7.64 12.05
N ARG A 44 -5.89 8.23 11.81
CA ARG A 44 -4.76 7.57 11.17
C ARG A 44 -3.70 7.15 12.20
N ALA A 45 -3.17 5.95 12.00
CA ALA A 45 -2.04 5.47 12.78
C ALA A 45 -0.74 5.93 12.11
N HIS A 46 -0.08 6.94 12.66
CA HIS A 46 1.21 7.42 12.17
C HIS A 46 2.04 8.06 13.28
N VAL A 47 3.35 8.08 13.09
CA VAL A 47 4.31 8.81 13.91
C VAL A 47 5.04 9.77 12.98
N GLY A 48 4.71 11.05 13.06
CA GLY A 48 5.14 12.06 12.09
C GLY A 48 4.54 11.85 10.70
N GLY A 49 5.08 12.54 9.72
CA GLY A 49 4.63 12.52 8.34
C GLY A 49 3.42 13.40 8.06
N TRP A 50 3.22 13.68 6.79
CA TRP A 50 2.07 14.43 6.30
C TRP A 50 1.16 13.51 5.48
N TYR A 51 -0.15 13.69 5.63
CA TYR A 51 -1.20 12.91 4.96
C TYR A 51 -2.24 13.84 4.37
N SER A 52 -2.55 13.68 3.09
CA SER A 52 -3.63 14.44 2.46
C SER A 52 -5.00 13.97 2.94
N ARG A 53 -5.99 14.83 2.76
CA ARG A 53 -7.39 14.41 2.73
C ARG A 53 -7.62 13.42 1.59
N GLY A 54 -8.78 12.78 1.57
CA GLY A 54 -9.16 11.85 0.51
C GLY A 54 -9.33 12.53 -0.85
N GLY A 55 -9.44 11.69 -1.91
CA GLY A 55 -9.80 12.17 -3.24
C GLY A 55 -8.63 12.42 -4.20
N PHE A 56 -7.43 11.94 -3.93
CA PHE A 56 -6.25 12.18 -4.79
C PHE A 56 -6.49 11.81 -6.25
N LEU A 57 -7.18 10.70 -6.55
CA LEU A 57 -7.48 10.29 -7.93
C LEU A 57 -8.55 11.13 -8.64
N ALA A 58 -9.13 12.14 -7.98
CA ALA A 58 -10.05 13.10 -8.62
C ALA A 58 -9.31 14.29 -9.27
N ARG A 59 -8.00 14.39 -9.10
CA ARG A 59 -7.15 15.43 -9.70
C ARG A 59 -7.09 15.24 -11.22
N GLU A 60 -6.82 16.33 -11.93
CA GLU A 60 -6.89 16.39 -13.40
C GLU A 60 -5.54 16.17 -14.10
N GLU A 61 -4.44 16.08 -13.36
CA GLU A 61 -3.10 15.89 -13.94
C GLU A 61 -3.01 14.57 -14.73
N PRO A 62 -2.38 14.58 -15.89
CA PRO A 62 -2.26 13.38 -16.75
C PRO A 62 -1.63 12.18 -16.02
N GLU A 63 -0.67 12.41 -15.16
CA GLU A 63 0.03 11.39 -14.38
C GLU A 63 -0.92 10.71 -13.37
N VAL A 64 -1.85 11.47 -12.80
CA VAL A 64 -2.90 10.94 -11.92
C VAL A 64 -3.89 10.09 -12.71
N ALA A 65 -4.24 10.48 -13.93
CA ALA A 65 -5.10 9.68 -14.79
C ALA A 65 -4.45 8.33 -15.16
N ILE A 66 -3.16 8.32 -15.46
CA ILE A 66 -2.37 7.09 -15.70
C ILE A 66 -2.38 6.18 -14.47
N LEU A 67 -2.14 6.76 -13.30
CA LEU A 67 -2.12 6.04 -12.04
C LEU A 67 -3.51 5.44 -11.71
N LYS A 68 -4.58 6.19 -11.95
CA LYS A 68 -5.97 5.75 -11.77
C LYS A 68 -6.30 4.54 -12.63
N GLU A 69 -5.90 4.56 -13.90
CA GLU A 69 -6.06 3.42 -14.79
C GLU A 69 -5.26 2.20 -14.31
N PHE A 70 -4.01 2.41 -13.91
CA PHE A 70 -3.16 1.35 -13.38
C PHE A 70 -3.76 0.72 -12.11
N PHE A 71 -4.27 1.52 -11.17
CA PHE A 71 -4.93 1.04 -9.96
C PHE A 71 -6.19 0.24 -10.28
N SER A 72 -7.03 0.74 -11.18
CA SER A 72 -8.26 0.06 -11.59
C SER A 72 -7.97 -1.32 -12.19
N ARG A 73 -7.02 -1.41 -13.11
CA ARG A 73 -6.59 -2.69 -13.71
C ARG A 73 -5.99 -3.65 -12.69
N SER A 74 -5.14 -3.12 -11.80
CA SER A 74 -4.46 -3.93 -10.77
C SER A 74 -5.46 -4.48 -9.75
N ALA A 75 -6.41 -3.66 -9.29
CA ALA A 75 -7.46 -4.10 -8.36
C ALA A 75 -8.37 -5.17 -8.99
N ARG A 76 -8.78 -4.99 -10.26
CA ARG A 76 -9.56 -6.01 -10.98
C ARG A 76 -8.79 -7.31 -11.15
N LYS A 77 -7.51 -7.23 -11.52
CA LYS A 77 -6.66 -8.43 -11.64
C LYS A 77 -6.49 -9.14 -10.30
N TYR A 78 -6.31 -8.40 -9.21
CA TYR A 78 -6.27 -8.98 -7.88
C TYR A 78 -7.57 -9.70 -7.54
N LEU A 79 -8.72 -9.06 -7.74
CA LEU A 79 -10.03 -9.64 -7.47
C LEU A 79 -10.32 -10.88 -8.32
N SER A 80 -9.89 -10.90 -9.58
CA SER A 80 -10.07 -12.08 -10.44
C SER A 80 -9.32 -13.30 -9.93
N GLN A 81 -8.18 -13.09 -9.27
CA GLN A 81 -7.35 -14.17 -8.71
C GLN A 81 -7.82 -14.62 -7.32
N VAL A 82 -8.37 -13.71 -6.51
CA VAL A 82 -8.74 -14.04 -5.11
C VAL A 82 -10.22 -14.36 -4.94
N VAL A 83 -11.07 -13.93 -5.86
CA VAL A 83 -12.52 -14.20 -5.84
C VAL A 83 -12.92 -14.96 -7.10
N SER A 84 -13.12 -14.26 -8.22
CA SER A 84 -13.38 -14.86 -9.54
C SER A 84 -13.30 -13.80 -10.65
N GLU A 85 -13.11 -14.24 -11.90
CA GLU A 85 -13.18 -13.39 -13.09
C GLU A 85 -14.54 -12.71 -13.23
N GLU A 86 -15.62 -13.45 -12.97
CA GLU A 86 -16.99 -12.94 -13.03
C GLU A 86 -17.20 -11.80 -12.03
N PHE A 87 -16.80 -11.99 -10.78
CA PHE A 87 -16.90 -10.96 -9.74
C PHE A 87 -16.07 -9.73 -10.12
N ALA A 88 -14.82 -9.91 -10.53
CA ALA A 88 -13.94 -8.82 -10.93
C ALA A 88 -14.49 -8.01 -12.12
N GLY A 89 -15.16 -8.67 -13.09
CA GLY A 89 -15.75 -8.03 -14.25
C GLY A 89 -17.01 -7.22 -13.94
N LYS A 90 -17.88 -7.74 -13.06
CA LYS A 90 -19.19 -7.15 -12.75
C LYS A 90 -19.17 -6.13 -11.62
N SER A 91 -18.19 -6.22 -10.70
CA SER A 91 -18.14 -5.36 -9.52
C SER A 91 -17.90 -3.91 -9.87
N LYS A 92 -18.66 -3.01 -9.22
CA LYS A 92 -18.34 -1.60 -9.15
C LYS A 92 -17.26 -1.38 -8.10
N LEU A 93 -16.12 -0.79 -8.51
CA LEU A 93 -15.02 -0.47 -7.61
C LEU A 93 -15.13 1.00 -7.15
N ASN A 94 -15.30 1.19 -5.86
CA ASN A 94 -15.31 2.51 -5.24
C ASN A 94 -13.99 2.74 -4.52
N PHE A 95 -13.14 3.61 -5.08
CA PHE A 95 -11.84 3.97 -4.54
C PHE A 95 -11.93 5.14 -3.56
N HIS A 96 -11.32 4.98 -2.40
CA HIS A 96 -10.94 6.08 -1.53
C HIS A 96 -9.41 6.18 -1.55
N THR A 97 -8.86 7.38 -1.84
CA THR A 97 -7.43 7.56 -2.10
C THR A 97 -6.88 8.76 -1.38
N TRP A 98 -5.67 8.63 -0.86
CA TRP A 98 -4.91 9.71 -0.25
C TRP A 98 -3.43 9.55 -0.55
N VAL A 99 -2.65 10.56 -0.27
CA VAL A 99 -1.20 10.53 -0.38
C VAL A 99 -0.55 10.74 0.97
N ALA A 100 0.66 10.24 1.12
CA ALA A 100 1.47 10.38 2.30
C ALA A 100 2.90 10.80 1.93
N LEU A 101 3.45 11.71 2.71
CA LEU A 101 4.85 12.12 2.66
C LEU A 101 5.47 11.89 4.04
N THR A 102 6.53 11.08 4.10
CA THR A 102 7.24 10.77 5.35
C THR A 102 8.72 11.04 5.20
N GLN A 103 9.33 11.52 6.27
CA GLN A 103 10.76 11.79 6.38
C GLN A 103 11.45 10.73 7.25
N ALA A 104 12.76 10.87 7.42
CA ALA A 104 13.53 10.01 8.31
C ALA A 104 12.94 10.02 9.73
N GLN A 105 12.91 8.85 10.36
CA GLN A 105 12.34 8.56 11.68
C GLN A 105 10.81 8.51 11.74
N GLU A 106 10.11 8.89 10.67
CA GLU A 106 8.66 8.84 10.59
C GLU A 106 8.19 7.49 10.03
N TYR A 107 7.08 6.98 10.55
CA TYR A 107 6.57 5.66 10.17
C TYR A 107 5.09 5.49 10.50
N GLN A 108 4.51 4.42 9.97
CA GLN A 108 3.17 3.98 10.32
C GLN A 108 3.25 2.78 11.26
N PRO A 109 2.76 2.88 12.52
CA PRO A 109 2.66 1.74 13.43
C PRO A 109 1.62 0.71 12.94
N PRO A 110 1.54 -0.47 13.57
CA PRO A 110 0.61 -1.53 13.16
C PRO A 110 -0.85 -1.07 13.14
N HIS A 111 -1.47 -1.13 11.94
CA HIS A 111 -2.86 -0.70 11.70
C HIS A 111 -3.54 -1.56 10.62
N VAL A 112 -4.82 -1.32 10.41
CA VAL A 112 -5.66 -1.89 9.35
C VAL A 112 -6.45 -0.78 8.68
N HIS A 113 -6.95 -1.02 7.47
CA HIS A 113 -7.88 -0.10 6.82
C HIS A 113 -9.32 -0.58 7.01
N ALA A 114 -9.94 -0.15 8.10
CA ALA A 114 -11.30 -0.54 8.43
C ALA A 114 -12.32 -0.11 7.35
N ARG A 115 -13.43 -0.86 7.23
CA ARG A 115 -14.56 -0.58 6.33
C ARG A 115 -14.24 -0.62 4.84
N SER A 116 -13.19 -1.35 4.45
CA SER A 116 -12.82 -1.55 3.06
C SER A 116 -12.50 -3.01 2.79
N HIS A 117 -12.63 -3.46 1.54
CA HIS A 117 -12.38 -4.85 1.16
C HIS A 117 -10.91 -5.09 0.84
N ILE A 118 -10.33 -4.26 -0.01
CA ILE A 118 -8.91 -4.34 -0.39
C ILE A 118 -8.22 -3.00 -0.25
N SER A 119 -6.94 -3.05 -0.01
CA SER A 119 -6.05 -1.88 0.11
C SER A 119 -4.88 -2.00 -0.84
N GLY A 120 -4.36 -0.87 -1.28
CA GLY A 120 -3.14 -0.80 -2.08
C GLY A 120 -2.26 0.36 -1.68
N VAL A 121 -0.95 0.13 -1.73
CA VAL A 121 0.08 1.14 -1.49
C VAL A 121 0.99 1.21 -2.70
N TYR A 122 0.99 2.35 -3.37
CA TYR A 122 1.87 2.66 -4.48
C TYR A 122 3.02 3.54 -4.02
N TYR A 123 4.23 3.13 -4.38
CA TYR A 123 5.45 3.80 -3.97
C TYR A 123 5.92 4.74 -5.08
N VAL A 124 5.73 6.04 -4.87
CA VAL A 124 6.14 7.08 -5.81
C VAL A 124 7.65 7.33 -5.67
N ASN A 125 8.10 7.65 -4.45
CA ASN A 125 9.50 7.79 -4.09
C ASN A 125 9.84 6.96 -2.86
N VAL A 126 11.03 6.34 -2.86
CA VAL A 126 11.51 5.47 -1.79
C VAL A 126 12.95 5.82 -1.46
N PRO A 127 13.29 6.12 -0.19
CA PRO A 127 14.65 6.41 0.20
C PRO A 127 15.56 5.20 0.07
N GLN A 128 16.78 5.41 -0.32
CA GLN A 128 17.81 4.36 -0.29
C GLN A 128 18.30 4.20 1.16
N CYS A 129 18.00 3.07 1.77
CA CYS A 129 18.35 2.77 3.16
C CYS A 129 18.61 1.27 3.37
N PRO A 130 19.39 0.87 4.39
CA PRO A 130 19.64 -0.53 4.67
C PRO A 130 18.39 -1.25 5.17
N LYS A 131 18.30 -2.56 4.88
CA LYS A 131 17.21 -3.40 5.43
C LYS A 131 17.30 -3.47 6.96
N PRO A 132 16.14 -3.51 7.68
CA PRO A 132 14.75 -3.49 7.21
C PRO A 132 14.15 -2.08 7.09
N GLN A 133 14.95 -1.01 7.16
CA GLN A 133 14.46 0.36 7.10
C GLN A 133 13.62 0.60 5.83
N GLY A 134 12.45 1.22 6.00
CA GLY A 134 11.52 1.52 4.91
C GLY A 134 10.71 0.32 4.38
N ASP A 135 10.93 -0.90 4.89
CA ASP A 135 10.15 -2.07 4.49
C ASP A 135 8.69 -1.96 4.96
N LEU A 136 7.76 -2.44 4.15
CA LEU A 136 6.37 -2.70 4.54
C LEU A 136 6.29 -4.09 5.15
N ALA A 137 5.79 -4.19 6.36
CA ALA A 137 5.64 -5.47 7.07
C ALA A 137 4.16 -5.78 7.32
N PHE A 138 3.78 -7.03 7.09
CA PHE A 138 2.47 -7.58 7.39
C PHE A 138 2.59 -8.53 8.57
N ILE A 139 1.65 -8.45 9.51
CA ILE A 139 1.56 -9.33 10.67
C ILE A 139 0.62 -10.47 10.32
N THR A 140 0.98 -11.69 10.69
CA THR A 140 0.12 -12.86 10.46
C THR A 140 -1.27 -12.65 11.06
N PRO A 141 -2.37 -12.93 10.33
CA PRO A 141 -3.71 -12.89 10.88
C PRO A 141 -4.04 -14.12 11.73
N VAL A 142 -3.26 -15.17 11.60
CA VAL A 142 -3.35 -16.39 12.41
C VAL A 142 -2.51 -16.15 13.66
N GLY A 143 -3.13 -15.91 14.81
CA GLY A 143 -2.51 -15.49 16.05
C GLY A 143 -1.11 -16.05 16.34
N GLU A 144 -0.37 -15.37 17.19
CA GLU A 144 0.98 -15.78 17.60
C GLU A 144 0.92 -17.19 18.21
N GLN A 145 1.40 -18.15 17.46
CA GLN A 145 1.65 -19.49 17.99
C GLN A 145 3.17 -19.61 18.18
N GLU A 146 3.57 -19.97 19.36
CA GLU A 146 4.94 -20.36 19.68
C GLU A 146 5.30 -21.68 18.95
N LEU A 147 5.36 -21.62 17.62
CA LEU A 147 5.75 -22.75 16.81
C LEU A 147 7.16 -22.49 16.24
N ASP A 148 8.15 -22.57 17.10
CA ASP A 148 9.56 -22.44 16.75
C ASP A 148 10.10 -23.56 15.83
N PHE A 149 9.34 -24.61 15.60
CA PHE A 149 9.84 -25.79 14.89
C PHE A 149 10.05 -25.59 13.40
N PHE A 150 9.28 -24.71 12.74
CA PHE A 150 9.41 -24.43 11.31
C PHE A 150 9.16 -22.95 11.04
N SER A 151 10.17 -22.14 11.26
CA SER A 151 10.10 -20.67 11.05
C SER A 151 9.64 -20.27 9.64
N SER A 152 9.83 -21.13 8.64
CA SER A 152 9.30 -20.94 7.29
C SER A 152 7.78 -21.14 7.17
N ILE A 153 7.16 -21.85 8.11
CA ILE A 153 5.72 -22.14 8.15
C ILE A 153 5.02 -21.21 9.17
N ALA A 154 5.73 -20.85 10.24
CA ALA A 154 5.22 -20.04 11.35
C ALA A 154 5.75 -18.60 11.35
N ALA A 155 6.04 -18.03 10.19
CA ALA A 155 6.48 -16.66 10.10
C ALA A 155 5.42 -15.71 10.69
N THR A 156 5.78 -14.96 11.72
CA THR A 156 4.89 -13.98 12.37
C THR A 156 4.71 -12.71 11.54
N SER A 157 5.59 -12.48 10.58
CA SER A 157 5.50 -11.34 9.67
C SER A 157 6.04 -11.67 8.28
N PHE A 158 5.42 -11.04 7.28
CA PHE A 158 5.90 -11.03 5.89
C PHE A 158 6.33 -9.60 5.53
N LYS A 159 7.51 -9.44 4.91
CA LYS A 159 8.08 -8.14 4.59
C LYS A 159 8.22 -7.95 3.09
N VAL A 160 7.88 -6.77 2.62
CA VAL A 160 8.07 -6.31 1.25
C VAL A 160 9.06 -5.15 1.26
N ARG A 161 10.11 -5.27 0.44
CA ARG A 161 11.03 -4.17 0.14
C ARG A 161 10.52 -3.44 -1.09
N PRO A 162 9.89 -2.27 -0.94
CA PRO A 162 9.36 -1.57 -2.10
C PRO A 162 10.44 -0.82 -2.88
N ASN A 163 10.21 -0.67 -4.18
CA ASN A 163 10.94 0.23 -5.05
C ASN A 163 9.99 1.28 -5.63
N PRO A 164 10.49 2.43 -6.13
CA PRO A 164 9.65 3.37 -6.85
C PRO A 164 8.92 2.69 -8.02
N GLY A 165 7.61 2.88 -8.12
CA GLY A 165 6.74 2.25 -9.11
C GLY A 165 6.10 0.93 -8.67
N ASP A 166 6.45 0.38 -7.52
CA ASP A 166 5.81 -0.82 -6.98
C ASP A 166 4.45 -0.49 -6.37
N LEU A 167 3.50 -1.40 -6.58
CA LEU A 167 2.17 -1.41 -5.98
C LEU A 167 2.00 -2.71 -5.20
N VAL A 168 1.67 -2.59 -3.92
CA VAL A 168 1.32 -3.73 -3.05
C VAL A 168 -0.17 -3.70 -2.80
N ILE A 169 -0.89 -4.81 -3.11
CA ILE A 169 -2.34 -4.94 -2.88
C ILE A 169 -2.58 -6.08 -1.90
N PHE A 170 -3.47 -5.87 -0.93
CA PHE A 170 -3.75 -6.82 0.14
C PHE A 170 -5.17 -6.63 0.71
N PRO A 171 -5.72 -7.63 1.42
CA PRO A 171 -7.00 -7.48 2.12
C PRO A 171 -6.92 -6.39 3.19
N SER A 172 -7.89 -5.49 3.25
CA SER A 172 -7.86 -4.31 4.14
C SER A 172 -7.83 -4.66 5.64
N TYR A 173 -8.27 -5.86 6.02
CA TYR A 173 -8.19 -6.35 7.40
C TYR A 173 -6.76 -6.73 7.82
N LEU A 174 -5.84 -6.92 6.86
CA LEU A 174 -4.50 -7.40 7.17
C LEU A 174 -3.69 -6.32 7.88
N ARG A 175 -3.29 -6.62 9.12
CA ARG A 175 -2.51 -5.70 9.94
C ARG A 175 -1.13 -5.53 9.35
N HIS A 176 -0.73 -4.28 9.18
CA HIS A 176 0.54 -3.93 8.57
C HIS A 176 1.13 -2.67 9.19
N TYR A 177 2.44 -2.48 9.00
CA TYR A 177 3.20 -1.33 9.47
C TYR A 177 4.39 -1.07 8.56
N THR A 178 5.03 0.10 8.71
CA THR A 178 6.26 0.41 7.99
C THR A 178 7.43 0.50 8.97
N HIS A 179 8.56 -0.10 8.60
CA HIS A 179 9.79 0.15 9.33
C HIS A 179 10.23 1.61 9.13
N PRO A 180 10.60 2.33 10.19
CA PRO A 180 11.21 3.66 10.03
C PRO A 180 12.49 3.56 9.23
N PHE A 181 12.83 4.60 8.52
CA PHE A 181 14.16 4.78 7.90
C PHE A 181 14.84 5.99 8.56
N PHE A 182 16.17 5.98 8.61
CA PHE A 182 16.92 6.97 9.37
C PHE A 182 17.81 7.85 8.51
N GLN A 183 17.83 7.61 7.20
CA GLN A 183 18.63 8.37 6.23
C GLN A 183 17.99 8.33 4.85
N GLY A 184 18.41 9.24 3.97
CA GLY A 184 17.92 9.33 2.61
C GLY A 184 16.86 10.41 2.42
N ALA A 185 16.34 10.50 1.19
CA ALA A 185 15.27 11.41 0.83
C ALA A 185 13.94 10.99 1.48
N ASP A 186 12.95 11.87 1.41
CA ASP A 186 11.59 11.59 1.83
C ASP A 186 10.97 10.41 1.03
N ARG A 187 10.00 9.76 1.63
CA ARG A 187 9.18 8.72 1.00
C ARG A 187 7.80 9.29 0.68
N SER A 188 7.38 9.19 -0.58
CA SER A 188 6.04 9.58 -1.01
C SER A 188 5.25 8.38 -1.52
N LEU A 189 4.00 8.28 -1.10
CA LEU A 189 3.09 7.17 -1.35
C LEU A 189 1.75 7.69 -1.89
N VAL A 190 1.12 6.89 -2.76
CA VAL A 190 -0.32 6.99 -3.03
C VAL A 190 -0.99 5.74 -2.48
N VAL A 191 -1.89 5.93 -1.54
CA VAL A 191 -2.61 4.84 -0.87
C VAL A 191 -4.05 4.83 -1.34
N PHE A 192 -4.61 3.65 -1.54
CA PHE A 192 -6.03 3.50 -1.80
C PHE A 192 -6.66 2.39 -0.98
N THR A 193 -7.94 2.54 -0.72
CA THR A 193 -8.81 1.45 -0.33
C THR A 193 -9.94 1.31 -1.33
N VAL A 194 -10.49 0.10 -1.49
CA VAL A 194 -11.58 -0.17 -2.42
C VAL A 194 -12.70 -0.94 -1.73
N ASN A 195 -13.91 -0.45 -1.94
CA ASN A 195 -15.13 -1.22 -1.70
C ASN A 195 -15.67 -1.75 -3.04
N CYS A 196 -16.00 -3.04 -3.06
CA CYS A 196 -16.51 -3.77 -4.22
C CYS A 196 -18.00 -4.07 -4.01
N TYR A 197 -18.84 -3.71 -4.98
CA TYR A 197 -20.31 -3.93 -4.94
C TYR A 197 -20.79 -4.61 -6.22
#